data_c8eacd97d642daa9661a23423091348f
#
_entry.id   c8eacd97d642daa9661a23423091348f
#
_cell.length_a   1.000
_cell.length_b   1.000
_cell.length_c   1.000
_cell.angle_alpha   90.00
_cell.angle_beta   90.00
_cell.angle_gamma   90.00
#
_symmetry.space_group_name_H-M   'P 1'
#
loop_
_entity.id
_entity.type
_entity.pdbx_description
1 polymer ?
#
loop_
_entity_poly.entity_id
_entity_poly.type
_entity_poly.pdbx_seq_one_letter_code
_entity_poly.pdbx_strand_id
1 'polypeptide(L)'
;MRKRDRIFIAPLLAVSLLFAAAPTALAAESGEQFVFDKADLLTTEEEDELNDMANNLAENFNMNFVILTTDDAEGKEEEVYADDFYMDNGFYDDGKDGGAIYIIDMDNRRVQVETAGDMKVRYITDDRVDGIIDAGYEDVKDGAYAAAFEAMLNATVDYIEDGVVDGKYTYNEDIGEYDYYDTGK
;
A
#
# COMPACT_ATOMS: atom_id res chain seq x y z
N MET A 1 3.06 55.04 77.28
CA MET A 1 2.22 53.96 76.77
C MET A 1 2.46 53.83 75.30
N ARG A 2 3.24 52.79 74.86
CA ARG A 2 3.58 52.56 73.48
C ARG A 2 2.61 51.49 72.90
N LYS A 3 1.82 51.86 71.91
CA LYS A 3 0.98 50.94 71.12
C LYS A 3 1.90 50.14 70.16
N ARG A 4 1.81 48.83 70.24
CA ARG A 4 2.52 47.89 69.35
C ARG A 4 1.61 47.61 68.20
N ASP A 5 1.96 48.08 67.00
CA ASP A 5 1.28 47.76 65.76
C ASP A 5 1.69 46.33 65.37
N ARG A 6 0.68 45.46 65.24
CA ARG A 6 0.85 44.11 64.72
C ARG A 6 0.70 44.11 63.22
N ILE A 7 1.79 43.90 62.52
CA ILE A 7 1.82 43.68 61.09
C ILE A 7 1.33 42.26 60.82
N PHE A 8 0.18 42.12 60.15
CA PHE A 8 -0.28 40.84 59.61
C PHE A 8 0.36 40.61 58.25
N ILE A 9 1.26 39.63 58.17
CA ILE A 9 1.81 39.13 56.91
C ILE A 9 0.86 38.06 56.44
N ALA A 10 0.14 38.31 55.33
CA ALA A 10 -0.66 37.32 54.63
C ALA A 10 0.25 36.45 53.77
N PRO A 11 0.12 35.13 53.81
CA PRO A 11 0.88 34.26 52.89
C PRO A 11 0.29 34.31 51.50
N LEU A 12 1.11 34.74 50.56
CA LEU A 12 0.80 34.71 49.13
C LEU A 12 0.82 33.24 48.68
N LEU A 13 -0.34 32.65 48.44
CA LEU A 13 -0.49 31.33 47.84
C LEU A 13 -0.14 31.42 46.36
N ALA A 14 1.06 30.97 46.00
CA ALA A 14 1.42 30.81 44.59
C ALA A 14 0.73 29.55 44.04
N VAL A 15 -0.33 29.72 43.31
CA VAL A 15 -0.95 28.65 42.51
C VAL A 15 -0.09 28.43 41.27
N SER A 16 0.77 27.45 41.32
CA SER A 16 1.49 26.96 40.11
C SER A 16 0.53 26.15 39.25
N LEU A 17 0.00 26.74 38.16
CA LEU A 17 -0.68 26.00 37.09
C LEU A 17 0.36 25.12 36.39
N LEU A 18 0.36 23.83 36.67
CA LEU A 18 0.99 22.85 35.81
C LEU A 18 0.17 22.74 34.53
N PHE A 19 0.64 23.35 33.46
CA PHE A 19 0.18 23.07 32.12
C PHE A 19 0.71 21.68 31.74
N ALA A 20 -0.11 20.64 31.93
CA ALA A 20 0.11 19.35 31.33
C ALA A 20 -0.12 19.53 29.83
N ALA A 21 0.97 19.65 29.04
CA ALA A 21 0.90 19.49 27.60
C ALA A 21 0.54 18.03 27.35
N ALA A 22 -0.72 17.76 27.05
CA ALA A 22 -1.12 16.49 26.47
C ALA A 22 -0.41 16.39 25.10
N PRO A 23 0.26 15.27 24.80
CA PRO A 23 0.68 15.04 23.44
C PRO A 23 -0.60 15.02 22.58
N THR A 24 -0.75 16.01 21.69
CA THR A 24 -1.67 15.89 20.59
C THR A 24 -1.11 14.77 19.70
N ALA A 25 -1.61 13.54 19.88
CA ALA A 25 -1.49 12.56 18.84
C ALA A 25 -2.14 13.22 17.61
N LEU A 26 -1.32 13.57 16.62
CA LEU A 26 -1.83 13.77 15.28
C LEU A 26 -2.46 12.41 14.94
N ALA A 27 -3.80 12.36 14.87
CA ALA A 27 -4.45 11.27 14.18
C ALA A 27 -3.92 11.40 12.73
N ALA A 28 -3.04 10.48 12.32
CA ALA A 28 -2.81 10.25 10.93
C ALA A 28 -4.20 10.02 10.32
N GLU A 29 -4.55 10.74 9.27
CA GLU A 29 -5.70 10.36 8.46
C GLU A 29 -5.34 8.96 7.95
N SER A 30 -5.97 7.95 8.54
CA SER A 30 -5.79 6.57 8.11
C SER A 30 -6.47 6.50 6.74
N GLY A 31 -5.67 6.54 5.69
CA GLY A 31 -6.08 6.17 4.34
C GLY A 31 -6.63 4.73 4.32
N GLU A 32 -7.01 4.26 3.16
CA GLU A 32 -7.40 2.87 2.97
C GLU A 32 -6.23 1.93 3.31
N GLN A 33 -6.51 0.74 3.85
CA GLN A 33 -5.48 -0.24 4.15
C GLN A 33 -5.14 -1.03 2.89
N PHE A 34 -3.92 -0.89 2.41
CA PHE A 34 -3.38 -1.63 1.27
C PHE A 34 -2.25 -2.61 1.66
N VAL A 35 -1.65 -2.47 2.84
CA VAL A 35 -0.58 -3.36 3.32
C VAL A 35 -1.11 -4.38 4.30
N PHE A 36 -0.85 -5.66 4.03
CA PHE A 36 -1.28 -6.82 4.80
C PHE A 36 -0.08 -7.74 5.04
N ASP A 37 0.69 -7.45 6.07
CA ASP A 37 1.89 -8.24 6.44
C ASP A 37 1.51 -9.41 7.35
N LYS A 38 1.08 -10.53 6.75
CA LYS A 38 0.70 -11.74 7.50
C LYS A 38 1.90 -12.61 7.89
N ALA A 39 3.03 -12.42 7.24
CA ALA A 39 4.26 -13.18 7.50
C ALA A 39 5.22 -12.47 8.45
N ASP A 40 4.85 -11.28 8.98
CA ASP A 40 5.67 -10.48 9.89
C ASP A 40 7.07 -10.18 9.30
N LEU A 41 7.09 -9.80 8.01
CA LEU A 41 8.32 -9.48 7.25
C LEU A 41 8.70 -8.02 7.29
N LEU A 42 7.74 -7.15 7.63
CA LEU A 42 7.89 -5.71 7.65
C LEU A 42 7.89 -5.19 9.10
N THR A 43 8.58 -4.11 9.34
CA THR A 43 8.40 -3.34 10.58
C THR A 43 7.16 -2.46 10.47
N THR A 44 6.58 -2.05 11.58
CA THR A 44 5.42 -1.13 11.59
C THR A 44 5.70 0.16 10.82
N GLU A 45 6.93 0.68 10.87
CA GLU A 45 7.33 1.89 10.14
C GLU A 45 7.34 1.64 8.62
N GLU A 46 7.83 0.48 8.18
CA GLU A 46 7.81 0.08 6.77
C GLU A 46 6.38 -0.19 6.26
N GLU A 47 5.52 -0.80 7.10
CA GLU A 47 4.09 -0.96 6.76
C GLU A 47 3.41 0.40 6.57
N ASP A 48 3.64 1.35 7.47
CA ASP A 48 3.08 2.70 7.39
C ASP A 48 3.58 3.43 6.12
N GLU A 49 4.90 3.41 5.85
CA GLU A 49 5.49 4.05 4.66
C GLU A 49 4.97 3.45 3.35
N LEU A 50 4.88 2.11 3.25
CA LEU A 50 4.33 1.43 2.09
C LEU A 50 2.83 1.69 1.91
N ASN A 51 2.08 1.75 3.01
CA ASN A 51 0.65 2.05 2.97
C ASN A 51 0.37 3.49 2.52
N ASP A 52 1.18 4.44 2.97
CA ASP A 52 1.12 5.82 2.51
C ASP A 52 1.44 5.91 1.01
N MET A 53 2.47 5.19 0.54
CA MET A 53 2.80 5.13 -0.88
C MET A 53 1.66 4.53 -1.70
N ALA A 54 1.09 3.39 -1.29
CA ALA A 54 -0.02 2.73 -1.96
C ALA A 54 -1.28 3.63 -2.02
N ASN A 55 -1.61 4.34 -0.92
CA ASN A 55 -2.71 5.30 -0.90
C ASN A 55 -2.49 6.44 -1.91
N ASN A 56 -1.29 7.02 -1.93
CA ASN A 56 -0.95 8.08 -2.89
C ASN A 56 -1.09 7.61 -4.35
N LEU A 57 -0.65 6.38 -4.64
CA LEU A 57 -0.80 5.79 -5.97
C LEU A 57 -2.27 5.52 -6.31
N ALA A 58 -3.03 4.98 -5.35
CA ALA A 58 -4.46 4.72 -5.55
C ALA A 58 -5.26 5.99 -5.84
N GLU A 59 -4.96 7.10 -5.16
CA GLU A 59 -5.57 8.39 -5.43
C GLU A 59 -5.19 8.95 -6.82
N ASN A 60 -3.92 8.79 -7.22
CA ASN A 60 -3.41 9.35 -8.48
C ASN A 60 -3.92 8.60 -9.71
N PHE A 61 -4.06 7.28 -9.61
CA PHE A 61 -4.40 6.42 -10.75
C PHE A 61 -5.82 5.86 -10.70
N ASN A 62 -6.58 6.07 -9.63
CA ASN A 62 -7.88 5.45 -9.37
C ASN A 62 -7.82 3.91 -9.44
N MET A 63 -6.73 3.31 -8.97
CA MET A 63 -6.46 1.87 -8.98
C MET A 63 -5.96 1.40 -7.63
N ASN A 64 -6.05 0.11 -7.33
CA ASN A 64 -5.55 -0.49 -6.11
C ASN A 64 -4.09 -0.96 -6.24
N PHE A 65 -3.30 -0.75 -5.19
CA PHE A 65 -1.91 -1.21 -5.08
C PHE A 65 -1.76 -1.98 -3.77
N VAL A 66 -2.19 -3.25 -3.77
CA VAL A 66 -2.28 -4.09 -2.57
C VAL A 66 -0.97 -4.82 -2.33
N ILE A 67 -0.44 -4.75 -1.12
CA ILE A 67 0.78 -5.42 -0.69
C ILE A 67 0.39 -6.53 0.29
N LEU A 68 0.83 -7.75 0.03
CA LEU A 68 0.53 -8.92 0.83
C LEU A 68 1.79 -9.74 1.11
N THR A 69 1.98 -10.11 2.37
CA THR A 69 2.91 -11.19 2.71
C THR A 69 2.14 -12.33 3.36
N THR A 70 2.60 -13.57 3.20
CA THR A 70 2.03 -14.72 3.89
C THR A 70 3.09 -15.79 4.17
N ASP A 71 2.96 -16.50 5.30
CA ASP A 71 3.70 -17.69 5.66
C ASP A 71 2.82 -18.95 5.65
N ASP A 72 1.54 -18.80 5.30
CA ASP A 72 0.56 -19.88 5.13
C ASP A 72 -0.39 -19.52 3.98
N ALA A 73 -0.16 -20.07 2.80
CA ALA A 73 -1.02 -19.92 1.62
C ALA A 73 -2.22 -20.87 1.63
N GLU A 74 -2.54 -21.51 2.76
CA GLU A 74 -3.66 -22.43 2.92
C GLU A 74 -3.60 -23.64 1.94
N GLY A 75 -2.40 -23.99 1.48
CA GLY A 75 -2.16 -25.02 0.50
C GLY A 75 -2.55 -24.66 -0.93
N LYS A 76 -2.73 -23.39 -1.21
CA LYS A 76 -2.96 -22.81 -2.55
C LYS A 76 -1.63 -22.41 -3.19
N GLU A 77 -1.62 -22.32 -4.52
CA GLU A 77 -0.55 -21.64 -5.25
C GLU A 77 -0.68 -20.12 -4.99
N GLU A 78 0.42 -19.39 -5.07
CA GLU A 78 0.51 -17.97 -4.76
C GLU A 78 -0.46 -17.09 -5.56
N GLU A 79 -0.65 -17.39 -6.85
CA GLU A 79 -1.60 -16.70 -7.73
C GLU A 79 -3.04 -16.83 -7.22
N VAL A 80 -3.44 -18.05 -6.88
CA VAL A 80 -4.81 -18.34 -6.39
C VAL A 80 -5.05 -17.70 -5.03
N TYR A 81 -4.02 -17.73 -4.16
CA TYR A 81 -4.13 -17.10 -2.85
C TYR A 81 -4.25 -15.58 -2.94
N ALA A 82 -3.46 -14.96 -3.81
CA ALA A 82 -3.49 -13.52 -4.06
C ALA A 82 -4.84 -13.07 -4.66
N ASP A 83 -5.36 -13.80 -5.65
CA ASP A 83 -6.65 -13.51 -6.29
C ASP A 83 -7.81 -13.63 -5.31
N ASP A 84 -7.86 -14.72 -4.53
CA ASP A 84 -8.87 -14.92 -3.48
C ASP A 84 -8.80 -13.80 -2.44
N PHE A 85 -7.58 -13.44 -2.01
CA PHE A 85 -7.38 -12.34 -1.05
C PHE A 85 -7.89 -11.01 -1.58
N TYR A 86 -7.58 -10.67 -2.83
CA TYR A 86 -8.02 -9.44 -3.49
C TYR A 86 -9.55 -9.38 -3.58
N MET A 87 -10.18 -10.50 -3.93
CA MET A 87 -11.64 -10.63 -4.01
C MET A 87 -12.31 -10.51 -2.64
N ASP A 88 -11.83 -11.30 -1.66
CA ASP A 88 -12.44 -11.39 -0.33
C ASP A 88 -12.35 -10.07 0.46
N ASN A 89 -11.35 -9.23 0.16
CA ASN A 89 -11.21 -7.90 0.75
C ASN A 89 -11.93 -6.80 -0.03
N GLY A 90 -12.65 -7.13 -1.10
CA GLY A 90 -13.56 -6.23 -1.81
C GLY A 90 -12.88 -5.30 -2.83
N PHE A 91 -11.60 -5.49 -3.15
CA PHE A 91 -10.87 -4.65 -4.10
C PHE A 91 -11.36 -4.76 -5.55
N TYR A 92 -12.18 -5.75 -5.88
CA TYR A 92 -12.82 -5.86 -7.19
C TYR A 92 -14.04 -4.94 -7.34
N ASP A 93 -14.73 -4.65 -6.23
CA ASP A 93 -16.04 -4.00 -6.25
C ASP A 93 -16.05 -2.62 -5.56
N ASP A 94 -14.87 -2.04 -5.29
CA ASP A 94 -14.70 -0.77 -4.58
C ASP A 94 -14.93 0.48 -5.43
N GLY A 95 -15.17 0.29 -6.73
CA GLY A 95 -15.45 1.36 -7.68
C GLY A 95 -14.21 2.00 -8.31
N LYS A 96 -13.02 1.44 -8.07
CA LYS A 96 -11.80 1.81 -8.78
C LYS A 96 -11.70 1.09 -10.14
N ASP A 97 -10.81 1.55 -11.00
CA ASP A 97 -10.65 1.04 -12.37
C ASP A 97 -9.87 -0.29 -12.43
N GLY A 98 -9.57 -0.90 -11.28
CA GLY A 98 -8.83 -2.14 -11.13
C GLY A 98 -7.64 -1.96 -10.21
N GLY A 99 -6.58 -2.76 -10.40
CA GLY A 99 -5.38 -2.65 -9.57
C GLY A 99 -4.44 -3.84 -9.69
N ALA A 100 -3.48 -3.90 -8.77
CA ALA A 100 -2.53 -4.98 -8.62
C ALA A 100 -2.41 -5.42 -7.16
N ILE A 101 -2.12 -6.71 -6.95
CA ILE A 101 -1.69 -7.25 -5.68
C ILE A 101 -0.30 -7.84 -5.84
N TYR A 102 0.61 -7.39 -4.98
CA TYR A 102 2.00 -7.82 -4.90
C TYR A 102 2.14 -8.75 -3.71
N ILE A 103 2.46 -10.01 -3.95
CA ILE A 103 2.57 -10.99 -2.88
C ILE A 103 4.00 -11.53 -2.74
N ILE A 104 4.48 -11.60 -1.49
CA ILE A 104 5.62 -12.41 -1.09
C ILE A 104 5.09 -13.56 -0.25
N ASP A 105 5.12 -14.75 -0.83
CA ASP A 105 4.65 -15.98 -0.22
C ASP A 105 5.85 -16.81 0.30
N MET A 106 5.99 -16.85 1.63
CA MET A 106 7.07 -17.55 2.31
C MET A 106 6.80 -19.06 2.42
N ASP A 107 5.54 -19.48 2.33
CA ASP A 107 5.15 -20.89 2.34
C ASP A 107 5.61 -21.57 1.05
N ASN A 108 5.25 -21.00 -0.10
CA ASN A 108 5.65 -21.49 -1.42
C ASN A 108 7.03 -20.97 -1.89
N ARG A 109 7.60 -19.98 -1.19
CA ARG A 109 8.83 -19.24 -1.56
C ARG A 109 8.73 -18.62 -2.95
N ARG A 110 7.67 -17.85 -3.14
CA ARG A 110 7.33 -17.20 -4.40
C ARG A 110 7.11 -15.71 -4.21
N VAL A 111 7.37 -14.99 -5.28
CA VAL A 111 6.95 -13.61 -5.47
C VAL A 111 6.05 -13.59 -6.68
N GLN A 112 4.89 -12.96 -6.56
CA GLN A 112 3.92 -12.86 -7.64
C GLN A 112 3.25 -11.49 -7.66
N VAL A 113 2.77 -11.08 -8.83
CA VAL A 113 1.95 -9.89 -9.03
C VAL A 113 0.75 -10.28 -9.86
N GLU A 114 -0.44 -10.15 -9.27
CA GLU A 114 -1.70 -10.32 -9.97
C GLU A 114 -2.34 -8.97 -10.26
N THR A 115 -3.02 -8.87 -11.39
CA THR A 115 -3.62 -7.61 -11.85
C THR A 115 -5.08 -7.78 -12.23
N ALA A 116 -5.88 -6.72 -12.04
CA ALA A 116 -7.31 -6.71 -12.30
C ALA A 116 -7.74 -5.43 -13.04
N GLY A 117 -8.87 -5.49 -13.71
CA GLY A 117 -9.49 -4.34 -14.37
C GLY A 117 -8.59 -3.70 -15.42
N ASP A 118 -8.61 -2.38 -15.47
CA ASP A 118 -7.83 -1.58 -16.43
C ASP A 118 -6.32 -1.77 -16.24
N MET A 119 -5.84 -2.04 -15.02
CA MET A 119 -4.43 -2.38 -14.79
C MET A 119 -4.01 -3.55 -15.69
N LYS A 120 -4.78 -4.64 -15.68
CA LYS A 120 -4.51 -5.86 -16.46
C LYS A 120 -4.66 -5.63 -17.95
N VAL A 121 -5.78 -5.02 -18.38
CA VAL A 121 -6.12 -4.97 -19.80
C VAL A 121 -5.42 -3.87 -20.57
N ARG A 122 -4.91 -2.83 -19.89
CA ARG A 122 -4.33 -1.65 -20.55
C ARG A 122 -2.83 -1.50 -20.31
N TYR A 123 -2.37 -1.71 -19.08
CA TYR A 123 -1.04 -1.28 -18.67
C TYR A 123 -0.08 -2.42 -18.42
N ILE A 124 -0.49 -3.44 -17.65
CA ILE A 124 0.41 -4.48 -17.16
C ILE A 124 0.13 -5.80 -17.87
N THR A 125 0.88 -6.05 -18.93
CA THR A 125 0.89 -7.32 -19.68
C THR A 125 1.78 -8.34 -18.98
N ASP A 126 1.70 -9.63 -19.34
CA ASP A 126 2.51 -10.70 -18.76
C ASP A 126 4.01 -10.39 -18.78
N ASP A 127 4.53 -9.85 -19.90
CA ASP A 127 5.95 -9.44 -20.01
C ASP A 127 6.30 -8.30 -19.01
N ARG A 128 5.34 -7.43 -18.67
CA ARG A 128 5.52 -6.35 -17.70
C ARG A 128 5.40 -6.85 -16.26
N VAL A 129 4.55 -7.85 -16.01
CA VAL A 129 4.50 -8.56 -14.70
C VAL A 129 5.88 -9.13 -14.37
N ASP A 130 6.51 -9.84 -15.30
CA ASP A 130 7.87 -10.36 -15.11
C ASP A 130 8.86 -9.23 -14.80
N GLY A 131 8.77 -8.10 -15.49
CA GLY A 131 9.62 -6.93 -15.24
C GLY A 131 9.41 -6.28 -13.88
N ILE A 132 8.16 -6.28 -13.38
CA ILE A 132 7.84 -5.78 -12.03
C ILE A 132 8.43 -6.71 -10.97
N ILE A 133 8.26 -8.02 -11.12
CA ILE A 133 8.83 -9.02 -10.21
C ILE A 133 10.37 -8.91 -10.20
N ASP A 134 10.99 -8.83 -11.36
CA ASP A 134 12.44 -8.70 -11.50
C ASP A 134 12.98 -7.44 -10.80
N ALA A 135 12.22 -6.35 -10.78
CA ALA A 135 12.62 -5.11 -10.12
C ALA A 135 12.85 -5.27 -8.61
N GLY A 136 12.04 -6.10 -7.93
CA GLY A 136 12.15 -6.34 -6.48
C GLY A 136 12.87 -7.63 -6.10
N TYR A 137 13.18 -8.51 -7.07
CA TYR A 137 13.59 -9.89 -6.78
C TYR A 137 14.91 -10.01 -6.00
N GLU A 138 15.90 -9.19 -6.29
CA GLU A 138 17.18 -9.22 -5.56
C GLU A 138 17.00 -8.75 -4.11
N ASP A 139 16.15 -7.74 -3.87
CA ASP A 139 15.83 -7.25 -2.52
C ASP A 139 15.10 -8.33 -1.70
N VAL A 140 14.17 -9.09 -2.32
CA VAL A 140 13.53 -10.25 -1.66
C VAL A 140 14.58 -11.29 -1.24
N LYS A 141 15.55 -11.60 -2.09
CA LYS A 141 16.62 -12.56 -1.79
C LYS A 141 17.51 -12.11 -0.64
N ASP A 142 17.72 -10.81 -0.52
CA ASP A 142 18.52 -10.20 0.53
C ASP A 142 17.72 -9.98 1.83
N GLY A 143 16.39 -10.24 1.81
CA GLY A 143 15.49 -10.05 2.94
C GLY A 143 15.10 -8.59 3.18
N ALA A 144 15.32 -7.72 2.18
CA ALA A 144 14.93 -6.30 2.20
C ALA A 144 13.51 -6.13 1.62
N TYR A 145 12.51 -6.70 2.31
CA TYR A 145 11.15 -6.84 1.76
C TYR A 145 10.45 -5.52 1.48
N ALA A 146 10.63 -4.52 2.33
CA ALA A 146 10.06 -3.19 2.09
C ALA A 146 10.63 -2.57 0.80
N ALA A 147 11.96 -2.62 0.61
CA ALA A 147 12.62 -2.14 -0.61
C ALA A 147 12.15 -2.91 -1.85
N ALA A 148 11.90 -4.22 -1.73
CA ALA A 148 11.37 -5.04 -2.81
C ALA A 148 9.97 -4.56 -3.25
N PHE A 149 9.06 -4.32 -2.31
CA PHE A 149 7.73 -3.79 -2.62
C PHE A 149 7.80 -2.39 -3.22
N GLU A 150 8.63 -1.51 -2.67
CA GLU A 150 8.85 -0.17 -3.22
C GLU A 150 9.36 -0.23 -4.68
N ALA A 151 10.31 -1.12 -4.98
CA ALA A 151 10.82 -1.30 -6.33
C ALA A 151 9.74 -1.82 -7.29
N MET A 152 8.92 -2.79 -6.87
CA MET A 152 7.81 -3.30 -7.67
C MET A 152 6.72 -2.26 -7.92
N LEU A 153 6.35 -1.47 -6.91
CA LEU A 153 5.40 -0.37 -7.05
C LEU A 153 5.91 0.67 -8.05
N ASN A 154 7.18 1.09 -7.92
CA ASN A 154 7.78 2.06 -8.84
C ASN A 154 7.84 1.53 -10.28
N ALA A 155 8.21 0.27 -10.48
CA ALA A 155 8.20 -0.35 -11.81
C ALA A 155 6.78 -0.40 -12.42
N THR A 156 5.76 -0.62 -11.60
CA THR A 156 4.36 -0.57 -12.05
C THR A 156 3.97 0.84 -12.49
N VAL A 157 4.35 1.86 -11.73
CA VAL A 157 4.12 3.27 -12.09
C VAL A 157 4.80 3.62 -13.40
N ASP A 158 6.06 3.23 -13.59
CA ASP A 158 6.81 3.45 -14.82
C ASP A 158 6.05 2.86 -16.03
N TYR A 159 5.51 1.64 -15.90
CA TYR A 159 4.72 1.01 -16.97
C TYR A 159 3.36 1.67 -17.21
N ILE A 160 2.70 2.19 -16.18
CA ILE A 160 1.46 2.97 -16.36
C ILE A 160 1.76 4.28 -17.10
N GLU A 161 2.85 4.97 -16.74
CA GLU A 161 3.29 6.22 -17.38
C GLU A 161 3.76 6.00 -18.83
N ASP A 162 4.39 4.86 -19.13
CA ASP A 162 4.72 4.43 -20.49
C ASP A 162 3.46 4.20 -21.36
N GLY A 163 2.31 3.97 -20.70
CA GLY A 163 1.02 3.80 -21.34
C GLY A 163 0.79 2.41 -21.92
N VAL A 164 -0.25 2.32 -22.73
CA VAL A 164 -0.71 1.07 -23.37
C VAL A 164 0.32 0.57 -24.37
N VAL A 165 0.61 -0.74 -24.33
CA VAL A 165 1.58 -1.36 -25.27
C VAL A 165 1.01 -1.40 -26.67
N ASP A 166 1.69 -0.76 -27.63
CA ASP A 166 1.31 -0.72 -29.03
C ASP A 166 1.09 -2.13 -29.62
N GLY A 167 -0.07 -2.35 -30.21
CA GLY A 167 -0.40 -3.57 -30.96
C GLY A 167 -1.00 -4.71 -30.15
N LYS A 168 -1.12 -4.57 -28.82
CA LYS A 168 -1.83 -5.56 -27.98
C LYS A 168 -3.28 -5.19 -27.68
N TYR A 169 -3.68 -3.92 -27.85
CA TYR A 169 -5.02 -3.44 -27.56
C TYR A 169 -5.53 -2.57 -28.72
N THR A 170 -6.79 -2.74 -29.09
CA THR A 170 -7.50 -1.85 -30.00
C THR A 170 -8.53 -1.08 -29.20
N TYR A 171 -8.45 0.24 -29.23
CA TYR A 171 -9.49 1.07 -28.63
C TYR A 171 -10.77 0.96 -29.45
N ASN A 172 -11.84 0.51 -28.82
CA ASN A 172 -13.17 0.45 -29.41
C ASN A 172 -13.90 1.77 -29.11
N GLU A 173 -13.96 2.65 -30.10
CA GLU A 173 -14.59 3.97 -29.98
C GLU A 173 -16.10 3.88 -29.69
N ASP A 174 -16.76 2.79 -30.10
CA ASP A 174 -18.21 2.62 -29.94
C ASP A 174 -18.61 2.32 -28.47
N ILE A 175 -17.74 1.68 -27.70
CA ILE A 175 -17.98 1.31 -26.29
C ILE A 175 -17.05 2.04 -25.32
N GLY A 176 -16.04 2.75 -25.82
CA GLY A 176 -15.09 3.48 -24.99
C GLY A 176 -14.09 2.59 -24.25
N GLU A 177 -13.90 1.35 -24.70
CA GLU A 177 -13.07 0.34 -24.06
C GLU A 177 -11.95 -0.15 -24.98
N TYR A 178 -10.90 -0.73 -24.38
CA TYR A 178 -9.83 -1.40 -25.10
C TYR A 178 -10.14 -2.90 -25.20
N ASP A 179 -10.19 -3.41 -26.45
CA ASP A 179 -10.30 -4.85 -26.70
C ASP A 179 -8.90 -5.50 -26.65
N TYR A 180 -8.73 -6.51 -25.82
CA TYR A 180 -7.52 -7.33 -25.78
C TYR A 180 -7.47 -8.29 -26.96
N TYR A 181 -6.42 -8.20 -27.76
CA TYR A 181 -6.14 -9.20 -28.79
C TYR A 181 -5.28 -10.33 -28.21
N ASP A 182 -5.93 -11.41 -27.81
CA ASP A 182 -5.25 -12.69 -27.68
C ASP A 182 -4.85 -13.16 -29.11
N THR A 183 -3.56 -12.98 -29.44
CA THR A 183 -3.02 -13.42 -30.74
C THR A 183 -2.83 -14.93 -30.79
N GLY A 184 -3.42 -15.72 -29.86
CA GLY A 184 -3.50 -17.18 -29.83
C GLY A 184 -2.34 -17.88 -30.59
N LYS A 185 -1.14 -17.94 -29.97
CA LYS A 185 -0.04 -18.77 -30.47
C LYS A 185 0.13 -19.97 -29.58
#